data_4ad9a5ee40ee73054a81d45f8499c02a
#
_entry.id   4ad9a5ee40ee73054a81d45f8499c02a
#
_cell.length_a   1.000
_cell.length_b   1.000
_cell.length_c   1.000
_cell.angle_alpha   90.00
_cell.angle_beta   90.00
_cell.angle_gamma   90.00
#
_symmetry.space_group_name_H-M   'P 1'
#
loop_
_entity.id
_entity.type
_entity.pdbx_description
1 polymer ?
#
loop_
_entity_poly.entity_id
_entity_poly.type
_entity_poly.pdbx_seq_one_letter_code
_entity_poly.pdbx_strand_id
1 'polypeptide(L)'
;MPIKVLYEDDNYLLVDKPAFVASIPSPLHPNDSLVNRVVGYYQIRGYRGIIPHIVTRLDRDTSGIVIFAKHRYAHALLDSQLKEHKISKTYTAILSGILHNNHYIIDLPIGRDSTSLIKRKVLFSEKAKRSKTEIFVKERIRDNTLCKIKLHTGRTHQIRVHCSYLGYPLVSDTLYGGAISMPLQRQALHCSEVVFWDQFSSQYIKVKSNISQDMMNYLK
;
A
#
# COMPACT_ATOMS: atom_id res chain seq x y z
N MET A 1 8.43 -5.14 18.37
CA MET A 1 7.05 -4.62 18.54
C MET A 1 6.05 -5.62 17.99
N PRO A 2 4.90 -5.84 18.63
CA PRO A 2 3.89 -6.77 18.15
C PRO A 2 3.36 -6.33 16.76
N ILE A 3 2.96 -7.31 15.94
CA ILE A 3 2.21 -7.07 14.71
C ILE A 3 0.71 -7.17 15.01
N LYS A 4 -0.10 -6.42 14.25
CA LYS A 4 -1.56 -6.55 14.28
C LYS A 4 -1.98 -7.51 13.17
N VAL A 5 -2.39 -8.71 13.54
CA VAL A 5 -2.89 -9.73 12.62
C VAL A 5 -4.34 -9.40 12.28
N LEU A 6 -4.66 -9.41 10.98
CA LEU A 6 -6.01 -9.20 10.44
C LEU A 6 -6.66 -10.49 9.97
N TYR A 7 -5.85 -11.41 9.47
CA TYR A 7 -6.26 -12.73 9.01
C TYR A 7 -5.07 -13.70 9.11
N GLU A 8 -5.32 -14.91 9.51
CA GLU A 8 -4.31 -15.97 9.54
C GLU A 8 -4.98 -17.32 9.36
N ASP A 9 -4.38 -18.16 8.50
CA ASP A 9 -4.67 -19.57 8.32
C ASP A 9 -3.37 -20.38 8.14
N ASP A 10 -3.45 -21.60 7.65
CA ASP A 10 -2.27 -22.45 7.42
C ASP A 10 -1.37 -21.95 6.28
N ASN A 11 -1.91 -21.19 5.34
CA ASN A 11 -1.24 -20.78 4.11
C ASN A 11 -0.83 -19.30 4.12
N TYR A 12 -1.61 -18.44 4.80
CA TYR A 12 -1.48 -16.99 4.69
C TYR A 12 -1.46 -16.31 6.06
N LEU A 13 -0.79 -15.17 6.09
CA LEU A 13 -0.85 -14.21 7.20
C LEU A 13 -1.03 -12.81 6.61
N LEU A 14 -2.10 -12.12 6.95
CA LEU A 14 -2.33 -10.73 6.58
C LEU A 14 -2.22 -9.86 7.82
N VAL A 15 -1.39 -8.84 7.75
CA VAL A 15 -1.11 -7.95 8.87
C VAL A 15 -1.39 -6.49 8.53
N ASP A 16 -1.76 -5.71 9.53
CA ASP A 16 -1.90 -4.27 9.44
C ASP A 16 -0.54 -3.62 9.71
N LYS A 17 0.15 -3.24 8.64
CA LYS A 17 1.46 -2.57 8.75
C LYS A 17 1.27 -1.16 9.30
N PRO A 18 1.89 -0.78 10.40
CA PRO A 18 1.89 0.61 10.83
C PRO A 18 2.70 1.48 9.86
N ALA A 19 2.46 2.77 9.88
CA ALA A 19 3.32 3.74 9.22
C ALA A 19 4.73 3.75 9.82
N PHE A 20 5.69 4.31 9.11
CA PHE A 20 7.11 4.44 9.50
C PHE A 20 7.87 3.11 9.65
N VAL A 21 7.29 2.01 9.17
CA VAL A 21 7.91 0.68 9.16
C VAL A 21 8.15 0.23 7.71
N ALA A 22 9.39 -0.08 7.38
CA ALA A 22 9.75 -0.65 6.08
C ALA A 22 9.12 -2.03 5.91
N SER A 23 8.62 -2.35 4.70
CA SER A 23 8.05 -3.68 4.43
C SER A 23 9.08 -4.79 4.48
N ILE A 24 10.29 -4.54 3.99
CA ILE A 24 11.42 -5.49 3.94
C ILE A 24 12.67 -4.85 4.55
N PRO A 25 13.65 -5.64 4.99
CA PRO A 25 14.94 -5.13 5.43
C PRO A 25 15.61 -4.28 4.34
N SER A 26 16.32 -3.25 4.76
CA SER A 26 17.12 -2.39 3.89
C SER A 26 18.36 -1.91 4.66
N PRO A 27 19.38 -1.34 4.00
CA PRO A 27 20.54 -0.80 4.70
C PRO A 27 20.22 0.20 5.81
N LEU A 28 19.16 1.00 5.65
CA LEU A 28 18.69 1.96 6.64
C LEU A 28 17.78 1.34 7.72
N HIS A 29 17.23 0.16 7.49
CA HIS A 29 16.30 -0.55 8.37
C HIS A 29 16.58 -2.05 8.36
N PRO A 30 17.78 -2.49 8.83
CA PRO A 30 18.19 -3.89 8.69
C PRO A 30 17.38 -4.84 9.58
N ASN A 31 16.98 -4.38 10.78
CA ASN A 31 16.44 -5.25 11.84
C ASN A 31 15.03 -4.84 12.32
N ASP A 32 14.39 -3.83 11.74
CA ASP A 32 13.06 -3.34 12.17
C ASP A 32 12.07 -3.24 11.02
N SER A 33 12.20 -4.08 10.02
CA SER A 33 11.20 -4.19 8.96
C SER A 33 9.98 -5.01 9.40
N LEU A 34 8.89 -4.92 8.63
CA LEU A 34 7.71 -5.75 8.87
C LEU A 34 8.06 -7.25 8.79
N VAL A 35 8.92 -7.66 7.86
CA VAL A 35 9.40 -9.04 7.76
C VAL A 35 10.07 -9.48 9.07
N ASN A 36 10.97 -8.65 9.64
CA ASN A 36 11.59 -8.98 10.93
C ASN A 36 10.56 -9.17 12.06
N ARG A 37 9.54 -8.31 12.09
CA ARG A 37 8.45 -8.39 13.08
C ARG A 37 7.61 -9.66 12.91
N VAL A 38 7.34 -10.07 11.66
CA VAL A 38 6.63 -11.33 11.36
C VAL A 38 7.47 -12.55 11.77
N VAL A 39 8.79 -12.52 11.54
CA VAL A 39 9.68 -13.57 12.05
C VAL A 39 9.59 -13.68 13.57
N GLY A 40 9.66 -12.56 14.29
CA GLY A 40 9.47 -12.54 15.74
C GLY A 40 8.10 -13.06 16.19
N TYR A 41 7.06 -12.72 15.46
CA TYR A 41 5.72 -13.26 15.70
C TYR A 41 5.67 -14.78 15.55
N TYR A 42 6.27 -15.34 14.49
CA TYR A 42 6.33 -16.80 14.30
C TYR A 42 7.10 -17.49 15.42
N GLN A 43 8.19 -16.91 15.89
CA GLN A 43 8.96 -17.44 17.03
C GLN A 43 8.11 -17.49 18.31
N ILE A 44 7.40 -16.42 18.64
CA ILE A 44 6.51 -16.34 19.81
C ILE A 44 5.36 -17.38 19.70
N ARG A 45 4.83 -17.60 18.49
CA ARG A 45 3.77 -18.58 18.24
C ARG A 45 4.29 -20.03 18.19
N GLY A 46 5.59 -20.25 18.31
CA GLY A 46 6.19 -21.58 18.25
C GLY A 46 6.20 -22.21 16.85
N TYR A 47 6.05 -21.41 15.80
CA TYR A 47 6.10 -21.88 14.41
C TYR A 47 7.52 -22.26 14.03
N ARG A 48 7.80 -23.56 13.93
CA ARG A 48 9.13 -24.09 13.60
C ARG A 48 9.26 -24.30 12.09
N GLY A 49 10.38 -23.85 11.51
CA GLY A 49 10.69 -24.05 10.10
C GLY A 49 9.85 -23.20 9.12
N ILE A 50 8.98 -22.30 9.60
CA ILE A 50 8.18 -21.40 8.76
C ILE A 50 8.97 -20.11 8.53
N ILE A 51 9.17 -19.77 7.24
CA ILE A 51 9.78 -18.51 6.81
C ILE A 51 8.70 -17.65 6.18
N PRO A 52 8.51 -16.39 6.65
CA PRO A 52 7.51 -15.50 6.05
C PRO A 52 7.93 -15.08 4.64
N HIS A 53 7.09 -15.38 3.65
CA HIS A 53 7.27 -14.94 2.27
C HIS A 53 6.37 -13.73 2.02
N ILE A 54 6.97 -12.54 1.93
CA ILE A 54 6.19 -11.32 1.66
C ILE A 54 5.68 -11.33 0.21
N VAL A 55 4.38 -11.17 0.03
CA VAL A 55 3.71 -11.15 -1.29
C VAL A 55 3.50 -9.71 -1.77
N THR A 56 2.97 -8.85 -0.91
CA THR A 56 2.73 -7.45 -1.24
C THR A 56 3.56 -6.53 -0.35
N ARG A 57 3.88 -5.34 -0.88
CA ARG A 57 4.65 -4.34 -0.14
C ARG A 57 3.92 -3.01 -0.14
N LEU A 58 4.13 -2.25 0.92
CA LEU A 58 3.75 -0.85 1.04
C LEU A 58 5.02 -0.01 1.23
N ASP A 59 4.95 1.25 0.87
CA ASP A 59 6.00 2.21 1.18
C ASP A 59 6.17 2.31 2.72
N ARG A 60 7.34 2.71 3.19
CA ARG A 60 7.65 2.81 4.62
C ARG A 60 6.56 3.54 5.41
N ASP A 61 6.14 4.69 4.88
CA ASP A 61 5.21 5.59 5.57
C ASP A 61 3.74 5.37 5.19
N THR A 62 3.45 4.41 4.30
CA THR A 62 2.11 3.94 4.00
C THR A 62 1.69 2.85 4.99
N SER A 63 0.52 2.99 5.60
CA SER A 63 -0.05 1.99 6.51
C SER A 63 -1.03 1.05 5.82
N GLY A 64 -1.44 -0.04 6.50
CA GLY A 64 -2.48 -0.94 6.05
C GLY A 64 -2.02 -2.36 5.68
N ILE A 65 -2.83 -3.06 4.92
CA ILE A 65 -2.73 -4.51 4.74
C ILE A 65 -1.50 -4.91 3.91
N VAL A 66 -0.72 -5.84 4.47
CA VAL A 66 0.36 -6.55 3.78
C VAL A 66 0.11 -8.04 3.87
N ILE A 67 0.27 -8.75 2.74
CA ILE A 67 0.09 -10.19 2.63
C ILE A 67 1.45 -10.89 2.75
N PHE A 68 1.47 -11.93 3.58
CA PHE A 68 2.53 -12.92 3.66
C PHE A 68 1.97 -14.30 3.34
N ALA A 69 2.74 -15.11 2.62
CA ALA A 69 2.52 -16.55 2.52
C ALA A 69 3.40 -17.25 3.57
N LYS A 70 2.87 -18.30 4.19
CA LYS A 70 3.56 -19.06 5.25
C LYS A 70 4.51 -20.12 4.68
N HIS A 71 4.37 -20.48 3.40
CA HIS A 71 5.24 -21.43 2.70
C HIS A 71 5.37 -21.10 1.20
N ARG A 72 6.37 -21.71 0.55
CA ARG A 72 6.76 -21.42 -0.84
C ARG A 72 5.64 -21.67 -1.85
N TYR A 73 4.85 -22.71 -1.67
CA TYR A 73 3.75 -23.04 -2.60
C TYR A 73 2.66 -21.97 -2.56
N ALA A 74 2.20 -21.59 -1.37
CA ALA A 74 1.24 -20.47 -1.21
C ALA A 74 1.80 -19.16 -1.79
N HIS A 75 3.10 -18.89 -1.62
CA HIS A 75 3.75 -17.74 -2.22
C HIS A 75 3.71 -17.78 -3.75
N ALA A 76 4.04 -18.93 -4.37
CA ALA A 76 4.02 -19.07 -5.83
C ALA A 76 2.61 -18.85 -6.42
N LEU A 77 1.56 -19.33 -5.75
CA LEU A 77 0.17 -19.12 -6.17
C LEU A 77 -0.24 -17.65 -6.11
N LEU A 78 0.13 -16.93 -5.04
CA LEU A 78 -0.16 -15.50 -4.93
C LEU A 78 0.72 -14.64 -5.85
N ASP A 79 1.97 -15.02 -6.11
CA ASP A 79 2.85 -14.34 -7.05
C ASP A 79 2.31 -14.42 -8.49
N SER A 80 1.75 -15.57 -8.89
CA SER A 80 1.03 -15.72 -10.16
C SER A 80 -0.16 -14.75 -10.24
N GLN A 81 -1.02 -14.73 -9.22
CA GLN A 81 -2.15 -13.81 -9.17
C GLN A 81 -1.71 -12.34 -9.20
N LEU A 82 -0.59 -12.01 -8.53
CA LEU A 82 -0.04 -10.65 -8.51
C LEU A 82 0.44 -10.22 -9.91
N LYS A 83 1.12 -11.12 -10.64
CA LYS A 83 1.58 -10.89 -12.03
C LYS A 83 0.40 -10.71 -12.98
N GLU A 84 -0.68 -11.45 -12.78
CA GLU A 84 -1.91 -11.40 -13.57
C GLU A 84 -2.86 -10.26 -13.12
N HIS A 85 -2.46 -9.44 -12.15
CA HIS A 85 -3.27 -8.35 -11.57
C HIS A 85 -4.62 -8.82 -10.96
N LYS A 86 -4.69 -10.07 -10.51
CA LYS A 86 -5.89 -10.67 -9.89
C LYS A 86 -6.01 -10.37 -8.39
N ILE A 87 -4.95 -9.89 -7.73
CA ILE A 87 -5.04 -9.40 -6.35
C ILE A 87 -5.56 -7.96 -6.38
N SER A 88 -6.78 -7.77 -5.90
CA SER A 88 -7.37 -6.43 -5.78
C SER A 88 -6.89 -5.74 -4.52
N LYS A 89 -6.39 -4.51 -4.67
CA LYS A 89 -5.98 -3.65 -3.56
C LYS A 89 -6.71 -2.32 -3.63
N THR A 90 -7.36 -1.98 -2.53
CA THR A 90 -8.06 -0.71 -2.36
C THR A 90 -7.39 0.09 -1.25
N TYR A 91 -7.23 1.37 -1.51
CA TYR A 91 -6.62 2.31 -0.58
C TYR A 91 -7.63 3.39 -0.17
N THR A 92 -7.50 3.87 1.04
CA THR A 92 -8.08 5.12 1.50
C THR A 92 -6.99 6.18 1.48
N ALA A 93 -7.28 7.33 0.87
CA ALA A 93 -6.32 8.42 0.72
C ALA A 93 -7.02 9.77 0.97
N ILE A 94 -6.26 10.75 1.46
CA ILE A 94 -6.70 12.14 1.57
C ILE A 94 -5.83 12.96 0.62
N LEU A 95 -6.46 13.57 -0.39
CA LEU A 95 -5.80 14.40 -1.38
C LEU A 95 -5.92 15.87 -1.00
N SER A 96 -4.86 16.62 -1.18
CA SER A 96 -4.87 18.09 -1.04
C SER A 96 -5.66 18.72 -2.18
N GLY A 97 -6.59 19.59 -1.84
CA GLY A 97 -7.49 20.24 -2.81
C GLY A 97 -8.81 19.49 -3.02
N ILE A 98 -9.73 20.19 -3.66
CA ILE A 98 -11.09 19.70 -3.93
C ILE A 98 -11.17 19.15 -5.35
N LEU A 99 -11.31 17.83 -5.50
CA LEU A 99 -11.54 17.21 -6.79
C LEU A 99 -12.94 17.56 -7.30
N HIS A 100 -13.04 18.05 -8.54
CA HIS A 100 -14.32 18.46 -9.12
C HIS A 100 -15.20 17.28 -9.49
N ASN A 101 -14.63 16.26 -10.15
CA ASN A 101 -15.36 15.05 -10.54
C ASN A 101 -15.39 14.03 -9.41
N ASN A 102 -16.36 13.13 -9.43
CA ASN A 102 -16.47 12.05 -8.44
C ASN A 102 -15.63 10.81 -8.78
N HIS A 103 -15.14 10.73 -10.01
CA HIS A 103 -14.39 9.58 -10.51
C HIS A 103 -13.28 10.02 -11.47
N TYR A 104 -12.09 9.43 -11.34
CA TYR A 104 -10.93 9.65 -12.22
C TYR A 104 -10.27 8.32 -12.54
N ILE A 105 -9.83 8.18 -13.79
CA ILE A 105 -8.98 7.10 -14.25
C ILE A 105 -7.68 7.72 -14.76
N ILE A 106 -6.55 7.28 -14.20
CA ILE A 106 -5.21 7.72 -14.60
C ILE A 106 -4.49 6.49 -15.16
N ASP A 107 -4.29 6.43 -16.47
CA ASP A 107 -3.53 5.36 -17.17
C ASP A 107 -2.30 6.00 -17.80
N LEU A 108 -1.28 6.28 -16.97
CA LEU A 108 -0.05 6.98 -17.34
C LEU A 108 1.17 6.17 -16.90
N PRO A 109 2.19 6.03 -17.76
CA PRO A 109 3.38 5.26 -17.42
C PRO A 109 4.25 5.95 -16.37
N ILE A 110 4.84 5.14 -15.47
CA ILE A 110 5.70 5.62 -14.39
C ILE A 110 7.12 5.10 -14.58
N GLY A 111 8.08 6.01 -14.52
CA GLY A 111 9.52 5.74 -14.57
C GLY A 111 10.27 6.30 -13.37
N ARG A 112 11.59 6.05 -13.33
CA ARG A 112 12.48 6.70 -12.36
C ARG A 112 12.65 8.17 -12.72
N ASP A 113 12.67 9.03 -11.72
CA ASP A 113 13.12 10.40 -11.89
C ASP A 113 14.65 10.42 -11.87
N SER A 114 15.27 10.90 -12.96
CA SER A 114 16.73 10.97 -13.09
C SER A 114 17.39 11.96 -12.11
N THR A 115 16.62 12.87 -11.55
CA THR A 115 17.09 13.88 -10.59
C THR A 115 17.01 13.42 -9.14
N SER A 116 16.53 12.19 -8.89
CA SER A 116 16.34 11.68 -7.53
C SER A 116 16.58 10.17 -7.44
N LEU A 117 17.24 9.73 -6.38
CA LEU A 117 17.47 8.30 -6.10
C LEU A 117 16.17 7.54 -5.79
N ILE A 118 15.17 8.23 -5.23
CA ILE A 118 13.94 7.60 -4.71
C ILE A 118 12.68 7.96 -5.47
N LYS A 119 12.61 9.17 -6.08
CA LYS A 119 11.41 9.65 -6.78
C LYS A 119 11.09 8.82 -8.03
N ARG A 120 9.81 8.79 -8.30
CA ARG A 120 9.23 8.33 -9.57
C ARG A 120 8.45 9.48 -10.18
N LYS A 121 8.25 9.44 -11.51
CA LYS A 121 7.43 10.43 -12.21
C LYS A 121 6.67 9.79 -13.35
N VAL A 122 5.61 10.45 -13.82
CA VAL A 122 5.03 10.12 -15.12
C VAL A 122 6.08 10.40 -16.19
N LEU A 123 6.35 9.39 -17.00
CA LEU A 123 7.43 9.45 -17.99
C LEU A 123 7.04 8.67 -19.25
N PHE A 124 6.96 9.35 -20.38
CA PHE A 124 6.66 8.74 -21.67
C PHE A 124 7.97 8.29 -22.35
N SER A 125 8.45 7.11 -21.94
CA SER A 125 9.65 6.48 -22.51
C SER A 125 9.59 4.96 -22.37
N GLU A 126 10.40 4.23 -23.11
CA GLU A 126 10.50 2.76 -23.02
C GLU A 126 10.93 2.26 -21.63
N LYS A 127 11.60 3.09 -20.84
CA LYS A 127 12.02 2.78 -19.46
C LYS A 127 10.89 2.91 -18.45
N ALA A 128 9.75 3.50 -18.84
CA ALA A 128 8.60 3.64 -17.96
C ALA A 128 7.68 2.42 -18.06
N LYS A 129 6.98 2.13 -16.97
CA LYS A 129 6.08 0.98 -16.88
C LYS A 129 4.64 1.45 -16.87
N ARG A 130 3.80 0.82 -17.69
CA ARG A 130 2.36 1.07 -17.67
C ARG A 130 1.82 1.01 -16.24
N SER A 131 1.01 2.00 -15.90
CA SER A 131 0.47 2.16 -14.55
C SER A 131 -0.93 2.73 -14.63
N LYS A 132 -1.90 2.05 -14.00
CA LYS A 132 -3.30 2.46 -14.00
C LYS A 132 -3.85 2.54 -12.59
N THR A 133 -4.39 3.73 -12.25
CA THR A 133 -4.98 4.07 -10.95
C THR A 133 -6.39 4.59 -11.17
N GLU A 134 -7.32 4.16 -10.33
CA GLU A 134 -8.72 4.59 -10.37
C GLU A 134 -9.08 5.20 -9.03
N ILE A 135 -9.63 6.43 -9.05
CA ILE A 135 -9.93 7.25 -7.88
C ILE A 135 -11.44 7.47 -7.82
N PHE A 136 -12.04 7.16 -6.69
CA PHE A 136 -13.43 7.44 -6.37
C PHE A 136 -13.50 8.43 -5.21
N VAL A 137 -14.06 9.60 -5.42
CA VAL A 137 -14.30 10.59 -4.37
C VAL A 137 -15.35 10.03 -3.40
N LYS A 138 -15.03 10.08 -2.12
CA LYS A 138 -15.94 9.69 -1.04
C LYS A 138 -16.58 10.90 -0.39
N GLU A 139 -15.75 11.89 -0.10
CA GLU A 139 -16.18 13.09 0.61
C GLU A 139 -15.21 14.24 0.31
N ARG A 140 -15.72 15.45 0.28
CA ARG A 140 -14.95 16.69 0.20
C ARG A 140 -15.01 17.35 1.57
N ILE A 141 -13.86 17.50 2.23
CA ILE A 141 -13.78 17.92 3.63
C ILE A 141 -12.82 19.11 3.70
N ARG A 142 -13.35 20.30 4.04
CA ARG A 142 -12.56 21.54 4.04
C ARG A 142 -11.89 21.73 2.67
N ASP A 143 -10.58 21.90 2.64
CA ASP A 143 -9.79 22.08 1.41
C ASP A 143 -9.19 20.75 0.89
N ASN A 144 -9.74 19.60 1.29
CA ASN A 144 -9.22 18.30 0.95
C ASN A 144 -10.30 17.36 0.43
N THR A 145 -9.88 16.26 -0.19
CA THR A 145 -10.79 15.24 -0.70
C THR A 145 -10.41 13.85 -0.16
N LEU A 146 -11.35 13.21 0.55
CA LEU A 146 -11.24 11.81 0.95
C LEU A 146 -11.61 10.92 -0.23
N CYS A 147 -10.71 9.99 -0.58
CA CYS A 147 -10.87 9.13 -1.73
C CYS A 147 -10.69 7.65 -1.38
N LYS A 148 -11.44 6.81 -2.10
CA LYS A 148 -11.15 5.39 -2.29
C LYS A 148 -10.38 5.24 -3.59
N ILE A 149 -9.22 4.57 -3.56
CA ILE A 149 -8.35 4.39 -4.72
C ILE A 149 -8.16 2.90 -4.99
N LYS A 150 -8.43 2.48 -6.24
CA LYS A 150 -8.19 1.11 -6.70
C LYS A 150 -6.96 1.09 -7.60
N LEU A 151 -6.05 0.16 -7.32
CA LEU A 151 -4.87 -0.08 -8.15
C LEU A 151 -5.12 -1.24 -9.12
N HIS A 152 -4.97 -0.98 -10.42
CA HIS A 152 -4.94 -2.00 -11.46
C HIS A 152 -3.52 -2.50 -11.75
N THR A 153 -2.50 -1.75 -11.33
CA THR A 153 -1.07 -2.10 -11.38
C THR A 153 -0.43 -1.72 -10.04
N GLY A 154 0.78 -2.21 -9.74
CA GLY A 154 1.46 -1.99 -8.46
C GLY A 154 2.88 -1.44 -8.62
N ARG A 155 3.06 -0.24 -9.18
CA ARG A 155 4.39 0.38 -9.31
C ARG A 155 4.77 1.14 -8.05
N THR A 156 6.07 1.27 -7.80
CA THR A 156 6.59 2.05 -6.67
C THR A 156 6.02 3.46 -6.70
N HIS A 157 5.49 3.93 -5.56
CA HIS A 157 4.89 5.25 -5.37
C HIS A 157 3.71 5.58 -6.32
N GLN A 158 3.07 4.59 -6.95
CA GLN A 158 2.13 4.82 -8.05
C GLN A 158 1.01 5.80 -7.70
N ILE A 159 0.31 5.61 -6.57
CA ILE A 159 -0.76 6.53 -6.14
C ILE A 159 -0.21 7.95 -5.94
N ARG A 160 0.90 8.06 -5.25
CA ARG A 160 1.57 9.33 -4.92
C ARG A 160 1.94 10.11 -6.18
N VAL A 161 2.55 9.42 -7.16
CA VAL A 161 2.93 9.99 -8.46
C VAL A 161 1.71 10.44 -9.25
N HIS A 162 0.70 9.59 -9.37
CA HIS A 162 -0.49 9.89 -10.16
C HIS A 162 -1.31 11.02 -9.57
N CYS A 163 -1.50 11.04 -8.25
CA CYS A 163 -2.22 12.12 -7.57
C CYS A 163 -1.47 13.47 -7.68
N SER A 164 -0.15 13.45 -7.51
CA SER A 164 0.68 14.66 -7.69
C SER A 164 0.66 15.16 -9.14
N TYR A 165 0.74 14.25 -10.12
CA TYR A 165 0.63 14.61 -11.54
C TYR A 165 -0.72 15.23 -11.90
N LEU A 166 -1.79 14.78 -11.25
CA LEU A 166 -3.13 15.36 -11.42
C LEU A 166 -3.29 16.74 -10.77
N GLY A 167 -2.28 17.21 -10.03
CA GLY A 167 -2.33 18.46 -9.28
C GLY A 167 -2.93 18.37 -7.87
N TYR A 168 -3.26 17.16 -7.43
CA TYR A 168 -3.85 16.87 -6.12
C TYR A 168 -2.97 15.90 -5.33
N PRO A 169 -1.79 16.31 -4.84
CA PRO A 169 -0.91 15.42 -4.08
C PRO A 169 -1.61 14.91 -2.81
N LEU A 170 -1.13 13.80 -2.26
CA LEU A 170 -1.60 13.34 -0.96
C LEU A 170 -1.24 14.36 0.13
N VAL A 171 -2.14 14.59 1.07
CA VAL A 171 -1.85 15.41 2.26
C VAL A 171 -0.59 14.88 2.95
N SER A 172 0.30 15.77 3.33
CA SER A 172 1.59 15.50 3.99
C SER A 172 2.57 14.60 3.19
N ASP A 173 2.38 14.45 1.88
CA ASP A 173 3.35 13.78 1.01
C ASP A 173 4.40 14.77 0.50
N THR A 174 5.34 15.14 1.36
CA THR A 174 6.38 16.13 1.04
C THR A 174 7.28 15.74 -0.14
N LEU A 175 7.44 14.42 -0.39
CA LEU A 175 8.20 13.94 -1.53
C LEU A 175 7.55 14.29 -2.87
N TYR A 176 6.21 14.41 -2.91
CA TYR A 176 5.41 14.64 -4.11
C TYR A 176 4.58 15.92 -4.07
N GLY A 177 4.97 16.90 -3.24
CA GLY A 177 4.38 18.25 -3.25
C GLY A 177 3.24 18.46 -2.27
N GLY A 178 2.91 17.48 -1.43
CA GLY A 178 1.95 17.67 -0.34
C GLY A 178 2.59 18.42 0.82
N ALA A 179 1.99 19.54 1.24
CA ALA A 179 2.42 20.25 2.42
C ALA A 179 2.14 19.45 3.69
N ILE A 180 3.04 19.53 4.69
CA ILE A 180 2.81 18.94 6.01
C ILE A 180 1.56 19.59 6.62
N SER A 181 0.62 18.77 7.06
CA SER A 181 -0.63 19.21 7.65
C SER A 181 -0.92 18.41 8.92
N MET A 182 -0.62 19.03 10.07
CA MET A 182 -0.80 18.36 11.37
C MET A 182 -2.27 17.92 11.60
N PRO A 183 -2.49 16.78 12.26
CA PRO A 183 -1.49 15.92 12.93
C PRO A 183 -0.78 14.90 12.02
N LEU A 184 -1.01 14.91 10.71
CA LEU A 184 -0.39 14.00 9.75
C LEU A 184 1.06 14.42 9.44
N GLN A 185 2.02 13.51 9.69
CA GLN A 185 3.44 13.72 9.39
C GLN A 185 3.95 12.81 8.24
N ARG A 186 3.04 12.25 7.47
CA ARG A 186 3.30 11.29 6.39
C ARG A 186 2.22 11.39 5.33
N GLN A 187 2.48 10.83 4.14
CA GLN A 187 1.43 10.73 3.13
C GLN A 187 0.16 10.09 3.70
N ALA A 188 -0.97 10.76 3.51
CA ALA A 188 -2.28 10.30 3.92
C ALA A 188 -2.76 9.14 3.05
N LEU A 189 -2.14 7.95 3.23
CA LEU A 189 -2.37 6.75 2.43
C LEU A 189 -2.42 5.51 3.31
N HIS A 190 -3.47 4.71 3.12
CA HIS A 190 -3.70 3.48 3.87
C HIS A 190 -4.28 2.39 2.96
N CYS A 191 -3.66 1.21 2.92
CA CYS A 191 -4.20 0.05 2.21
C CYS A 191 -5.35 -0.56 3.04
N SER A 192 -6.58 -0.21 2.68
CA SER A 192 -7.78 -0.48 3.49
C SER A 192 -8.50 -1.78 3.14
N GLU A 193 -8.28 -2.35 1.96
CA GLU A 193 -8.91 -3.62 1.57
C GLU A 193 -8.02 -4.38 0.59
N VAL A 194 -7.94 -5.69 0.79
CA VAL A 194 -7.32 -6.62 -0.15
C VAL A 194 -8.25 -7.78 -0.41
N VAL A 195 -8.33 -8.20 -1.68
CA VAL A 195 -9.10 -9.37 -2.11
C VAL A 195 -8.24 -10.21 -3.05
N PHE A 196 -8.17 -11.51 -2.79
CA PHE A 196 -7.48 -12.48 -3.65
C PHE A 196 -8.20 -13.82 -3.63
N TRP A 197 -7.96 -14.64 -4.65
CA TRP A 197 -8.48 -15.99 -4.72
C TRP A 197 -7.61 -16.95 -3.92
N ASP A 198 -8.21 -17.70 -3.00
CA ASP A 198 -7.54 -18.78 -2.30
C ASP A 198 -7.78 -20.11 -3.04
N GLN A 199 -6.70 -20.67 -3.57
CA GLN A 199 -6.78 -21.95 -4.29
C GLN A 199 -6.96 -23.16 -3.38
N PHE A 200 -6.63 -23.06 -2.10
CA PHE A 200 -6.78 -24.17 -1.14
C PHE A 200 -8.24 -24.35 -0.73
N SER A 201 -8.96 -23.25 -0.48
CA SER A 201 -10.37 -23.27 -0.10
C SER A 201 -11.34 -23.04 -1.26
N SER A 202 -10.82 -22.73 -2.47
CA SER A 202 -11.61 -22.38 -3.66
C SER A 202 -12.63 -21.25 -3.40
N GLN A 203 -12.18 -20.17 -2.75
CA GLN A 203 -13.01 -19.00 -2.48
C GLN A 203 -12.19 -17.71 -2.43
N TYR A 204 -12.87 -16.57 -2.49
CA TYR A 204 -12.22 -15.28 -2.30
C TYR A 204 -12.00 -14.98 -0.82
N ILE A 205 -10.75 -14.70 -0.45
CA ILE A 205 -10.42 -14.10 0.84
C ILE A 205 -10.47 -12.60 0.68
N LYS A 206 -11.29 -11.95 1.50
CA LYS A 206 -11.43 -10.50 1.58
C LYS A 206 -11.10 -10.02 2.98
N VAL A 207 -10.07 -9.19 3.10
CA VAL A 207 -9.63 -8.62 4.37
C VAL A 207 -9.70 -7.10 4.31
N LYS A 208 -10.20 -6.48 5.39
CA LYS A 208 -10.29 -5.03 5.55
C LYS A 208 -9.47 -4.58 6.75
N SER A 209 -8.90 -3.38 6.64
CA SER A 209 -8.28 -2.64 7.73
C SER A 209 -8.96 -1.28 7.87
N ASN A 210 -9.27 -0.90 9.10
CA ASN A 210 -9.78 0.42 9.38
C ASN A 210 -8.71 1.47 9.10
N ILE A 211 -9.13 2.64 8.64
CA ILE A 211 -8.26 3.79 8.45
C ILE A 211 -7.42 4.04 9.72
N SER A 212 -6.15 4.37 9.54
CA SER A 212 -5.23 4.60 10.67
C SER A 212 -5.65 5.80 11.52
N GLN A 213 -5.31 5.74 12.81
CA GLN A 213 -5.76 6.72 13.80
C GLN A 213 -5.32 8.15 13.47
N ASP A 214 -4.12 8.34 12.94
CA ASP A 214 -3.60 9.65 12.52
C ASP A 214 -4.43 10.25 11.36
N MET A 215 -4.82 9.42 10.38
CA MET A 215 -5.72 9.87 9.30
C MET A 215 -7.15 10.14 9.83
N MET A 216 -7.66 9.32 10.76
CA MET A 216 -8.96 9.57 11.40
C MET A 216 -8.96 10.88 12.18
N ASN A 217 -7.89 11.17 12.92
CA ASN A 217 -7.75 12.42 13.69
C ASN A 217 -7.68 13.64 12.78
N TYR A 218 -7.09 13.49 11.59
CA TYR A 218 -7.02 14.56 10.60
C TYR A 218 -8.39 14.91 9.99
N LEU A 219 -9.28 13.93 9.85
CA LEU A 219 -10.61 14.10 9.26
C LEU A 219 -11.64 14.72 10.24
N LYS A 220 -11.37 14.73 11.53
CA LYS A 220 -12.18 15.39 12.57
C LYS A 220 -11.91 16.90 12.60
#